data_0a23b13ecedf3302f889e590ffaa91c5
#
_entry.id   0a23b13ecedf3302f889e590ffaa91c5
#
_cell.length_a   1.000
_cell.length_b   1.000
_cell.length_c   1.000
_cell.angle_alpha   90.00
_cell.angle_beta   90.00
_cell.angle_gamma   90.00
#
_symmetry.space_group_name_H-M   'P 1'
#
loop_
_entity.id
_entity.type
_entity.pdbx_description
1 polymer ?
#
loop_
_entity_poly.entity_id
_entity_poly.type
_entity_poly.pdbx_seq_one_letter_code
_entity_poly.pdbx_strand_id
1 'polypeptide(L)'
;PGPQPDYLAGLNAHNAVQMALFERDIDGLGQFVEVTMLETLTNLHQIALEMDGAVRVRNGHRQSSLSRRGFPPGVSTLPADDGYVTFGGGSVAIWEQLCLMLGRRDLSENLDLDNLDEIAELRGEVDEIMTEWMKGRTREEVFLDASRNWMLPVAPIMELHEVLADPQFNQRGLFQDIHHPVAGTAKYPTLPFVTSDPLQEFKRAPLLGEHTEEILGR
;
A
#
# COMPACT_ATOMS: atom_id res chain seq x y z
N PRO A 1 6.47 -1.61 -8.30
CA PRO A 1 7.44 -1.13 -9.28
C PRO A 1 6.89 0.11 -9.97
N GLY A 2 7.76 1.06 -10.27
CA GLY A 2 7.41 2.35 -10.83
C GLY A 2 8.20 3.46 -10.14
N PRO A 3 8.14 4.73 -10.61
CA PRO A 3 8.87 5.86 -10.03
C PRO A 3 8.22 6.34 -8.71
N GLN A 4 8.12 5.46 -7.73
CA GLN A 4 7.55 5.77 -6.41
C GLN A 4 8.22 6.97 -5.73
N PRO A 5 9.58 7.13 -5.78
CA PRO A 5 10.24 8.29 -5.21
C PRO A 5 9.72 9.62 -5.78
N ASP A 6 9.52 9.66 -7.09
CA ASP A 6 9.05 10.87 -7.79
C ASP A 6 7.64 11.24 -7.37
N TYR A 7 6.72 10.28 -7.35
CA TYR A 7 5.32 10.51 -6.95
C TYR A 7 5.22 10.93 -5.48
N LEU A 8 5.97 10.30 -4.60
CA LEU A 8 5.95 10.61 -3.17
C LEU A 8 6.58 11.97 -2.88
N ALA A 9 7.71 12.30 -3.53
CA ALA A 9 8.32 13.61 -3.41
C ALA A 9 7.40 14.70 -3.97
N GLY A 10 6.74 14.46 -5.10
CA GLY A 10 5.74 15.36 -5.67
C GLY A 10 4.56 15.60 -4.73
N LEU A 11 4.04 14.56 -4.08
CA LEU A 11 2.96 14.69 -3.09
C LEU A 11 3.42 15.47 -1.85
N ASN A 12 4.61 15.21 -1.33
CA ASN A 12 5.16 15.95 -0.20
C ASN A 12 5.43 17.42 -0.57
N ALA A 13 5.92 17.69 -1.77
CA ALA A 13 6.11 19.05 -2.27
C ALA A 13 4.77 19.80 -2.36
N HIS A 14 3.73 19.14 -2.88
CA HIS A 14 2.38 19.74 -2.90
C HIS A 14 1.91 20.10 -1.49
N ASN A 15 1.99 19.17 -0.54
CA ASN A 15 1.58 19.42 0.85
C ASN A 15 2.36 20.58 1.47
N ALA A 16 3.69 20.61 1.29
CA ALA A 16 4.54 21.67 1.83
C ALA A 16 4.22 23.05 1.21
N VAL A 17 3.91 23.11 -0.08
CA VAL A 17 3.45 24.33 -0.75
C VAL A 17 2.10 24.78 -0.19
N GLN A 18 1.14 23.88 0.03
CA GLN A 18 -0.15 24.25 0.64
C GLN A 18 0.03 24.81 2.06
N MET A 19 0.92 24.21 2.85
CA MET A 19 1.24 24.72 4.20
C MET A 19 1.88 26.12 4.13
N ALA A 20 2.83 26.35 3.22
CA ALA A 20 3.47 27.65 3.02
C ALA A 20 2.50 28.73 2.54
N LEU A 21 1.55 28.36 1.68
CA LEU A 21 0.49 29.27 1.24
C LEU A 21 -0.46 29.63 2.38
N PHE A 22 -0.82 28.67 3.20
CA PHE A 22 -1.67 28.89 4.37
C PHE A 22 -0.99 29.83 5.39
N GLU A 23 0.30 29.64 5.64
CA GLU A 23 1.07 30.52 6.53
C GLU A 23 1.18 31.93 5.95
N ARG A 24 1.46 32.04 4.65
CA ARG A 24 1.49 33.35 3.95
C ARG A 24 0.18 34.11 4.07
N ASP A 25 -0.95 33.44 4.05
CA ASP A 25 -2.25 34.07 4.20
C ASP A 25 -2.50 34.63 5.61
N ILE A 26 -1.71 34.17 6.60
CA ILE A 26 -1.75 34.64 7.99
C ILE A 26 -0.78 35.81 8.22
N ASP A 27 0.48 35.65 7.80
CA ASP A 27 1.57 36.60 8.11
C ASP A 27 1.97 37.52 6.95
N GLY A 28 1.50 37.21 5.74
CA GLY A 28 1.82 37.99 4.52
C GLY A 28 3.19 37.68 3.92
N LEU A 29 3.96 36.73 4.48
CA LEU A 29 5.32 36.44 4.06
C LEU A 29 5.37 35.15 3.24
N GLY A 30 6.09 35.19 2.12
CA GLY A 30 6.42 34.00 1.36
C GLY A 30 7.68 33.31 1.91
N GLN A 31 7.80 32.01 1.66
CA GLN A 31 8.98 31.24 2.09
C GLN A 31 9.51 30.33 0.98
N PHE A 32 10.77 29.95 1.07
CA PHE A 32 11.38 28.95 0.23
C PHE A 32 11.07 27.56 0.78
N VAL A 33 10.64 26.65 -0.12
CA VAL A 33 10.32 25.25 0.23
C VAL A 33 11.24 24.34 -0.54
N GLU A 34 11.98 23.48 0.16
CA GLU A 34 12.81 22.45 -0.41
C GLU A 34 12.30 21.07 0.01
N VAL A 35 12.17 20.17 -0.94
CA VAL A 35 11.78 18.77 -0.72
C VAL A 35 12.71 17.86 -1.47
N THR A 36 13.31 16.91 -0.77
CA THR A 36 14.23 15.93 -1.38
C THR A 36 13.58 14.55 -1.49
N MET A 37 13.85 13.86 -2.60
CA MET A 37 13.36 12.48 -2.78
C MET A 37 13.93 11.53 -1.72
N LEU A 38 15.20 11.74 -1.33
CA LEU A 38 15.87 10.89 -0.35
C LEU A 38 15.23 11.01 1.03
N GLU A 39 14.93 12.21 1.49
CA GLU A 39 14.26 12.43 2.78
C GLU A 39 12.84 11.90 2.78
N THR A 40 12.13 12.08 1.68
CA THR A 40 10.77 11.53 1.50
C THR A 40 10.78 10.00 1.62
N LEU A 41 11.70 9.31 0.94
CA LEU A 41 11.83 7.86 1.06
C LEU A 41 12.25 7.42 2.45
N THR A 42 13.15 8.17 3.10
CA THR A 42 13.60 7.88 4.47
C THR A 42 12.44 7.94 5.44
N ASN A 43 11.55 8.92 5.31
CA ASN A 43 10.34 9.02 6.13
C ASN A 43 9.40 7.82 5.96
N LEU A 44 9.26 7.29 4.75
CA LEU A 44 8.46 6.09 4.53
C LEU A 44 9.05 4.83 5.19
N HIS A 45 10.37 4.83 5.38
CA HIS A 45 11.06 3.71 6.01
C HIS A 45 11.23 3.86 7.53
N GLN A 46 10.51 4.78 8.16
CA GLN A 46 10.61 5.06 9.60
C GLN A 46 10.45 3.78 10.44
N ILE A 47 9.42 2.96 10.18
CA ILE A 47 9.21 1.69 10.89
C ILE A 47 10.42 0.76 10.74
N ALA A 48 10.98 0.66 9.53
CA ALA A 48 12.16 -0.17 9.28
C ALA A 48 13.40 0.35 10.03
N LEU A 49 13.58 1.66 10.11
CA LEU A 49 14.67 2.30 10.84
C LEU A 49 14.53 2.13 12.35
N GLU A 50 13.33 2.27 12.89
CA GLU A 50 13.02 2.05 14.30
C GLU A 50 13.26 0.59 14.71
N MET A 51 12.82 -0.36 13.88
CA MET A 51 13.04 -1.79 14.12
C MET A 51 14.54 -2.16 14.04
N ASP A 52 15.30 -1.64 13.07
CA ASP A 52 16.77 -1.84 13.02
C ASP A 52 17.46 -1.25 14.26
N GLY A 53 17.03 -0.07 14.70
CA GLY A 53 17.53 0.56 15.91
C GLY A 53 17.27 -0.28 17.16
N ALA A 54 16.05 -0.77 17.34
CA ALA A 54 15.66 -1.62 18.46
C ALA A 54 16.44 -2.95 18.49
N VAL A 55 16.62 -3.59 17.33
CA VAL A 55 17.39 -4.84 17.21
C VAL A 55 18.87 -4.63 17.51
N ARG A 56 19.47 -3.52 17.05
CA ARG A 56 20.88 -3.19 17.34
C ARG A 56 21.14 -2.97 18.81
N VAL A 57 20.25 -2.26 19.48
CA VAL A 57 20.39 -1.99 20.92
C VAL A 57 20.28 -3.28 21.73
N ARG A 58 19.44 -4.21 21.28
CA ARG A 58 19.14 -5.44 22.03
C ARG A 58 20.19 -6.55 21.84
N ASN A 59 20.74 -6.78 20.67
CA ASN A 59 21.52 -7.97 20.31
C ASN A 59 22.95 -7.72 19.81
N GLY A 60 23.40 -6.47 19.63
CA GLY A 60 24.76 -6.16 19.18
C GLY A 60 25.16 -6.68 17.78
N HIS A 61 24.28 -7.35 17.07
CA HIS A 61 24.53 -7.93 15.76
C HIS A 61 23.58 -7.44 14.67
N ARG A 62 24.16 -7.04 13.54
CA ARG A 62 23.46 -6.59 12.34
C ARG A 62 22.95 -7.82 11.56
N GLN A 63 21.66 -8.02 11.50
CA GLN A 63 21.07 -8.97 10.56
C GLN A 63 20.22 -8.25 9.50
N SER A 64 20.46 -8.56 8.25
CA SER A 64 20.10 -7.79 7.06
C SER A 64 18.73 -8.10 6.45
N SER A 65 17.73 -8.52 7.20
CA SER A 65 16.37 -8.69 6.64
C SER A 65 15.30 -8.11 7.55
N LEU A 66 15.01 -6.84 7.33
CA LEU A 66 14.04 -6.05 8.08
C LEU A 66 12.58 -6.53 7.93
N SER A 67 12.24 -7.23 6.85
CA SER A 67 10.87 -7.61 6.56
C SER A 67 10.35 -8.83 7.32
N ARG A 68 11.19 -9.47 8.14
CA ARG A 68 10.84 -10.74 8.78
C ARG A 68 10.95 -10.78 10.30
N ARG A 69 11.28 -9.67 10.97
CA ARG A 69 11.55 -9.67 12.41
C ARG A 69 10.62 -8.75 13.16
N GLY A 70 10.02 -9.27 14.20
CA GLY A 70 9.17 -8.51 15.12
C GLY A 70 7.67 -8.47 14.79
N PHE A 71 7.23 -9.12 13.70
CA PHE A 71 5.80 -9.38 13.48
C PHE A 71 5.49 -10.85 13.72
N PRO A 72 4.31 -11.17 14.29
CA PRO A 72 3.83 -12.54 14.38
C PRO A 72 3.89 -13.25 13.02
N PRO A 73 4.03 -14.59 12.99
CA PRO A 73 3.89 -15.37 11.76
C PRO A 73 2.56 -15.08 11.03
N GLY A 74 2.45 -15.44 9.75
CA GLY A 74 1.21 -15.29 8.99
C GLY A 74 1.08 -13.99 8.20
N VAL A 75 2.09 -13.10 8.23
CA VAL A 75 2.19 -11.97 7.28
C VAL A 75 2.92 -12.45 6.04
N SER A 76 2.18 -13.00 5.10
CA SER A 76 2.75 -13.68 3.93
C SER A 76 1.89 -13.46 2.70
N THR A 77 2.52 -13.52 1.53
CA THR A 77 1.84 -13.65 0.24
C THR A 77 1.92 -15.11 -0.19
N LEU A 78 0.78 -15.75 -0.32
CA LEU A 78 0.67 -17.19 -0.56
C LEU A 78 -0.16 -17.47 -1.83
N PRO A 79 0.10 -18.60 -2.51
CA PRO A 79 -0.64 -18.98 -3.69
C PRO A 79 -2.06 -19.46 -3.35
N ALA A 80 -3.03 -19.06 -4.16
CA ALA A 80 -4.37 -19.62 -4.26
C ALA A 80 -4.53 -20.29 -5.63
N ASP A 81 -5.65 -20.95 -5.90
CA ASP A 81 -5.84 -21.69 -7.16
C ASP A 81 -5.80 -20.80 -8.40
N ASP A 82 -6.18 -19.51 -8.26
CA ASP A 82 -6.30 -18.55 -9.36
C ASP A 82 -5.36 -17.33 -9.24
N GLY A 83 -4.33 -17.41 -8.39
CA GLY A 83 -3.36 -16.33 -8.22
C GLY A 83 -2.77 -16.28 -6.81
N TYR A 84 -2.62 -15.09 -6.25
CA TYR A 84 -2.00 -14.90 -4.93
C TYR A 84 -2.89 -14.09 -4.00
N VAL A 85 -2.80 -14.38 -2.72
CA VAL A 85 -3.45 -13.63 -1.64
C VAL A 85 -2.38 -13.18 -0.65
N THR A 86 -2.47 -11.94 -0.19
CA THR A 86 -1.60 -11.43 0.87
C THR A 86 -2.38 -11.31 2.16
N PHE A 87 -1.78 -11.81 3.24
CA PHE A 87 -2.25 -11.61 4.61
C PHE A 87 -1.43 -10.50 5.26
N GLY A 88 -2.11 -9.53 5.81
CA GLY A 88 -1.51 -8.51 6.67
C GLY A 88 -1.55 -8.94 8.12
N GLY A 89 -0.74 -8.29 8.94
CA GLY A 89 -0.70 -8.58 10.36
C GLY A 89 0.17 -7.59 11.11
N GLY A 90 0.52 -7.91 12.34
CA GLY A 90 1.40 -7.09 13.15
C GLY A 90 0.93 -6.91 14.59
N SER A 91 -0.25 -7.43 14.94
CA SER A 91 -0.71 -7.42 16.33
C SER A 91 -0.97 -8.84 16.84
N VAL A 92 -0.86 -9.01 18.16
CA VAL A 92 -1.18 -10.27 18.85
C VAL A 92 -2.62 -10.70 18.55
N ALA A 93 -3.57 -9.77 18.53
CA ALA A 93 -4.97 -10.08 18.25
C ALA A 93 -5.20 -10.66 16.85
N ILE A 94 -4.48 -10.16 15.84
CA ILE A 94 -4.54 -10.72 14.47
C ILE A 94 -3.91 -12.11 14.44
N TRP A 95 -2.81 -12.31 15.15
CA TRP A 95 -2.18 -13.61 15.28
C TRP A 95 -3.09 -14.64 15.94
N GLU A 96 -3.75 -14.28 17.03
CA GLU A 96 -4.73 -15.15 17.69
C GLU A 96 -5.89 -15.51 16.76
N GLN A 97 -6.43 -14.56 16.01
CA GLN A 97 -7.48 -14.81 15.03
C GLN A 97 -7.02 -15.74 13.90
N LEU A 98 -5.80 -15.56 13.41
CA LEU A 98 -5.20 -16.45 12.41
C LEU A 98 -5.09 -17.89 12.94
N CYS A 99 -4.58 -18.06 14.15
CA CYS A 99 -4.47 -19.38 14.79
C CYS A 99 -5.84 -20.04 14.97
N LEU A 100 -6.87 -19.28 15.33
CA LEU A 100 -8.25 -19.76 15.43
C LEU A 100 -8.79 -20.19 14.06
N MET A 101 -8.57 -19.41 13.01
CA MET A 101 -8.95 -19.75 11.63
C MET A 101 -8.32 -21.06 11.17
N LEU A 102 -7.05 -21.25 11.49
CA LEU A 102 -6.30 -22.47 11.12
C LEU A 102 -6.60 -23.68 12.04
N GLY A 103 -7.39 -23.50 13.10
CA GLY A 103 -7.67 -24.54 14.10
C GLY A 103 -6.46 -24.90 15.00
N ARG A 104 -5.46 -24.00 15.05
CA ARG A 104 -4.18 -24.19 15.76
C ARG A 104 -4.02 -23.17 16.89
N ARG A 105 -4.97 -23.19 17.83
CA ARG A 105 -4.94 -22.32 19.00
C ARG A 105 -3.69 -22.49 19.85
N ASP A 106 -3.11 -23.70 19.85
CA ASP A 106 -1.86 -24.03 20.52
C ASP A 106 -0.70 -23.09 20.12
N LEU A 107 -0.67 -22.61 18.89
CA LEU A 107 0.35 -21.71 18.38
C LEU A 107 0.27 -20.30 18.96
N SER A 108 -0.90 -19.87 19.43
CA SER A 108 -1.08 -18.55 20.02
C SER A 108 -0.84 -18.50 21.54
N GLU A 109 -0.93 -19.65 22.23
CA GLU A 109 -0.89 -19.68 23.69
C GLU A 109 0.53 -19.55 24.29
N ASN A 110 1.57 -19.87 23.51
CA ASN A 110 2.94 -19.95 24.00
C ASN A 110 3.94 -19.08 23.19
N LEU A 111 3.45 -18.14 22.38
CA LEU A 111 4.33 -17.33 21.55
C LEU A 111 5.04 -16.26 22.37
N ASP A 112 6.34 -16.39 22.56
CA ASP A 112 7.21 -15.32 23.05
C ASP A 112 7.63 -14.41 21.88
N LEU A 113 6.94 -13.26 21.76
CA LEU A 113 7.24 -12.26 20.74
C LEU A 113 8.64 -11.65 20.88
N ASP A 114 9.30 -11.87 21.98
CA ASP A 114 10.66 -11.43 22.24
C ASP A 114 11.71 -12.43 21.76
N ASN A 115 11.32 -13.68 21.51
CA ASN A 115 12.19 -14.74 21.00
C ASN A 115 12.13 -14.81 19.47
N LEU A 116 13.06 -14.12 18.81
CA LEU A 116 13.10 -14.02 17.35
C LEU A 116 13.38 -15.35 16.63
N ASP A 117 14.10 -16.25 17.27
CA ASP A 117 14.43 -17.56 16.69
C ASP A 117 13.19 -18.46 16.72
N GLU A 118 12.43 -18.45 17.81
CA GLU A 118 11.15 -19.15 17.91
C GLU A 118 10.13 -18.62 16.91
N ILE A 119 10.03 -17.29 16.74
CA ILE A 119 9.17 -16.68 15.72
C ILE A 119 9.58 -17.11 14.31
N ALA A 120 10.88 -17.23 14.02
CA ALA A 120 11.37 -17.63 12.71
C ALA A 120 11.05 -19.09 12.38
N GLU A 121 11.18 -19.98 13.35
CA GLU A 121 10.82 -21.41 13.22
C GLU A 121 9.32 -21.57 13.04
N LEU A 122 8.53 -20.92 13.89
CA LEU A 122 7.08 -20.97 13.85
C LEU A 122 6.51 -20.40 12.54
N ARG A 123 7.17 -19.42 11.93
CA ARG A 123 6.75 -18.85 10.66
C ARG A 123 6.74 -19.90 9.54
N GLY A 124 7.75 -20.75 9.45
CA GLY A 124 7.81 -21.83 8.47
C GLY A 124 6.63 -22.78 8.61
N GLU A 125 6.35 -23.22 9.85
CA GLU A 125 5.22 -24.09 10.15
C GLU A 125 3.87 -23.44 9.78
N VAL A 126 3.70 -22.18 10.13
CA VAL A 126 2.45 -21.43 9.84
C VAL A 126 2.25 -21.23 8.34
N ASP A 127 3.31 -20.89 7.60
CA ASP A 127 3.23 -20.73 6.14
C ASP A 127 2.84 -22.06 5.45
N GLU A 128 3.30 -23.19 5.93
CA GLU A 128 2.91 -24.52 5.45
C GLU A 128 1.42 -24.81 5.75
N ILE A 129 0.98 -24.58 6.98
CA ILE A 129 -0.42 -24.77 7.40
C ILE A 129 -1.35 -23.83 6.60
N MET A 130 -0.96 -22.57 6.42
CA MET A 130 -1.72 -21.62 5.63
C MET A 130 -1.81 -22.05 4.16
N THR A 131 -0.71 -22.52 3.58
CA THR A 131 -0.69 -23.02 2.21
C THR A 131 -1.64 -24.21 2.03
N GLU A 132 -1.65 -25.16 2.97
CA GLU A 132 -2.58 -26.29 2.91
C GLU A 132 -4.04 -25.84 3.13
N TRP A 133 -4.28 -24.87 4.02
CA TRP A 133 -5.62 -24.30 4.24
C TRP A 133 -6.17 -23.59 2.99
N MET A 134 -5.29 -22.96 2.20
CA MET A 134 -5.64 -22.26 0.97
C MET A 134 -5.87 -23.18 -0.23
N LYS A 135 -5.38 -24.40 -0.17
CA LYS A 135 -5.42 -25.36 -1.27
C LYS A 135 -6.85 -25.66 -1.74
N GLY A 136 -7.07 -25.58 -3.04
CA GLY A 136 -8.39 -25.77 -3.66
C GLY A 136 -9.35 -24.60 -3.43
N ARG A 137 -8.84 -23.43 -3.02
CA ARG A 137 -9.62 -22.20 -2.84
C ARG A 137 -9.18 -21.12 -3.80
N THR A 138 -10.12 -20.37 -4.33
CA THR A 138 -9.87 -19.16 -5.11
C THR A 138 -9.47 -17.99 -4.20
N ARG A 139 -8.85 -16.96 -4.79
CA ARG A 139 -8.53 -15.70 -4.09
C ARG A 139 -9.76 -15.07 -3.43
N GLU A 140 -10.91 -15.12 -4.13
CA GLU A 140 -12.17 -14.57 -3.62
C GLU A 140 -12.70 -15.36 -2.42
N GLU A 141 -12.70 -16.69 -2.49
CA GLU A 141 -13.12 -17.55 -1.37
C GLU A 141 -12.26 -17.33 -0.14
N VAL A 142 -10.92 -17.26 -0.31
CA VAL A 142 -9.98 -16.95 0.78
C VAL A 142 -10.26 -15.57 1.36
N PHE A 143 -10.40 -14.56 0.49
CA PHE A 143 -10.67 -13.18 0.92
C PHE A 143 -11.98 -13.09 1.71
N LEU A 144 -13.06 -13.65 1.21
CA LEU A 144 -14.36 -13.57 1.86
C LEU A 144 -14.38 -14.31 3.20
N ASP A 145 -13.79 -15.49 3.27
CA ASP A 145 -13.74 -16.28 4.51
C ASP A 145 -12.85 -15.58 5.55
N ALA A 146 -11.60 -15.30 5.22
CA ALA A 146 -10.65 -14.73 6.16
C ALA A 146 -11.04 -13.31 6.64
N SER A 147 -11.58 -12.46 5.74
CA SER A 147 -11.95 -11.09 6.11
C SER A 147 -13.29 -11.02 6.87
N ARG A 148 -14.31 -11.78 6.48
CA ARG A 148 -15.66 -11.67 7.06
C ARG A 148 -15.86 -12.55 8.29
N ASN A 149 -15.36 -13.78 8.25
CA ASN A 149 -15.57 -14.73 9.34
C ASN A 149 -14.51 -14.61 10.44
N TRP A 150 -13.28 -14.20 10.06
CA TRP A 150 -12.14 -14.16 10.97
C TRP A 150 -11.58 -12.75 11.20
N MET A 151 -12.15 -11.72 10.55
CA MET A 151 -11.71 -10.33 10.69
C MET A 151 -10.21 -10.11 10.42
N LEU A 152 -9.62 -10.96 9.58
CA LEU A 152 -8.21 -10.86 9.22
C LEU A 152 -7.98 -9.82 8.12
N PRO A 153 -6.90 -9.06 8.18
CA PRO A 153 -6.49 -8.18 7.11
C PRO A 153 -5.89 -9.01 5.96
N VAL A 154 -6.68 -9.24 4.96
CA VAL A 154 -6.35 -10.07 3.79
C VAL A 154 -6.78 -9.38 2.51
N ALA A 155 -6.01 -9.53 1.44
CA ALA A 155 -6.38 -9.00 0.13
C ALA A 155 -5.89 -9.91 -1.00
N PRO A 156 -6.69 -10.09 -2.07
CA PRO A 156 -6.22 -10.74 -3.29
C PRO A 156 -5.19 -9.85 -3.99
N ILE A 157 -4.19 -10.46 -4.60
CA ILE A 157 -3.28 -9.78 -5.52
C ILE A 157 -3.97 -9.72 -6.89
N MET A 158 -4.31 -8.52 -7.31
CA MET A 158 -5.04 -8.28 -8.56
C MET A 158 -4.10 -8.01 -9.72
N GLU A 159 -4.41 -8.57 -10.88
CA GLU A 159 -3.79 -8.18 -12.13
C GLU A 159 -4.32 -6.81 -12.60
N LEU A 160 -3.56 -6.10 -13.43
CA LEU A 160 -3.95 -4.75 -13.87
C LEU A 160 -5.32 -4.71 -14.56
N HIS A 161 -5.64 -5.72 -15.36
CA HIS A 161 -6.94 -5.80 -16.05
C HIS A 161 -8.10 -6.03 -15.07
N GLU A 162 -7.87 -6.75 -13.97
CA GLU A 162 -8.85 -6.96 -12.90
C GLU A 162 -9.11 -5.64 -12.15
N VAL A 163 -8.04 -4.88 -11.86
CA VAL A 163 -8.16 -3.54 -11.24
C VAL A 163 -8.99 -2.60 -12.11
N LEU A 164 -8.77 -2.58 -13.43
CA LEU A 164 -9.54 -1.76 -14.35
C LEU A 164 -11.02 -2.17 -14.47
N ALA A 165 -11.32 -3.44 -14.21
CA ALA A 165 -12.67 -3.99 -14.24
C ALA A 165 -13.36 -4.00 -12.87
N ASP A 166 -12.65 -3.71 -11.79
CA ASP A 166 -13.15 -3.81 -10.42
C ASP A 166 -14.40 -2.94 -10.21
N PRO A 167 -15.52 -3.53 -9.72
CA PRO A 167 -16.78 -2.81 -9.53
C PRO A 167 -16.68 -1.64 -8.56
N GLN A 168 -15.89 -1.76 -7.49
CA GLN A 168 -15.72 -0.72 -6.47
C GLN A 168 -15.00 0.49 -7.05
N PHE A 169 -13.92 0.28 -7.81
CA PHE A 169 -13.18 1.37 -8.43
C PHE A 169 -14.01 2.06 -9.51
N ASN A 170 -14.77 1.30 -10.31
CA ASN A 170 -15.64 1.86 -11.34
C ASN A 170 -16.84 2.61 -10.72
N GLN A 171 -17.46 2.09 -9.66
CA GLN A 171 -18.55 2.78 -8.96
C GLN A 171 -18.09 4.09 -8.32
N ARG A 172 -16.86 4.16 -7.82
CA ARG A 172 -16.25 5.38 -7.28
C ARG A 172 -15.77 6.36 -8.35
N GLY A 173 -15.84 5.99 -9.61
CA GLY A 173 -15.36 6.84 -10.71
C GLY A 173 -13.84 7.01 -10.75
N LEU A 174 -13.09 6.02 -10.21
CA LEU A 174 -11.62 6.09 -10.22
C LEU A 174 -11.05 6.10 -11.63
N PHE A 175 -11.74 5.50 -12.60
CA PHE A 175 -11.32 5.47 -13.99
C PHE A 175 -12.32 6.18 -14.89
N GLN A 176 -11.80 6.99 -15.82
CA GLN A 176 -12.56 7.67 -16.84
C GLN A 176 -12.01 7.35 -18.23
N ASP A 177 -12.91 7.07 -19.18
CA ASP A 177 -12.53 6.90 -20.59
C ASP A 177 -12.28 8.29 -21.21
N ILE A 178 -11.07 8.53 -21.67
CA ILE A 178 -10.66 9.79 -22.32
C ILE A 178 -10.25 9.48 -23.75
N HIS A 179 -10.88 10.19 -24.70
CA HIS A 179 -10.54 10.09 -26.11
C HIS A 179 -9.42 11.07 -26.48
N HIS A 180 -8.37 10.57 -27.12
CA HIS A 180 -7.29 11.34 -27.69
C HIS A 180 -7.23 11.12 -29.22
N PRO A 181 -7.17 12.17 -30.05
CA PRO A 181 -7.30 12.06 -31.51
C PRO A 181 -6.22 11.24 -32.18
N VAL A 182 -5.05 11.08 -31.54
CA VAL A 182 -3.93 10.29 -32.07
C VAL A 182 -3.82 8.94 -31.35
N ALA A 183 -4.00 8.90 -30.03
CA ALA A 183 -3.80 7.67 -29.24
C ALA A 183 -5.06 6.81 -29.09
N GLY A 184 -6.23 7.31 -29.50
CA GLY A 184 -7.51 6.62 -29.31
C GLY A 184 -8.08 6.81 -27.91
N THR A 185 -9.02 5.95 -27.53
CA THR A 185 -9.67 6.01 -26.20
C THR A 185 -8.97 5.05 -25.23
N ALA A 186 -8.65 5.55 -24.05
CA ALA A 186 -8.08 4.75 -22.95
C ALA A 186 -8.66 5.15 -21.60
N LYS A 187 -8.62 4.22 -20.65
CA LYS A 187 -8.99 4.48 -19.25
C LYS A 187 -7.85 5.21 -18.55
N TYR A 188 -8.16 6.35 -17.97
CA TYR A 188 -7.23 7.15 -17.16
C TYR A 188 -7.70 7.18 -15.71
N PRO A 189 -6.78 7.06 -14.73
CA PRO A 189 -7.13 7.27 -13.33
C PRO A 189 -7.48 8.73 -13.10
N THR A 190 -8.51 8.96 -12.29
CA THR A 190 -8.96 10.28 -11.82
C THR A 190 -8.30 10.60 -10.47
N LEU A 191 -8.88 11.52 -9.70
CA LEU A 191 -8.41 11.84 -8.37
C LEU A 191 -8.68 10.69 -7.38
N PRO A 192 -7.78 10.41 -6.43
CA PRO A 192 -7.97 9.37 -5.43
C PRO A 192 -8.92 9.78 -4.29
N PHE A 193 -9.67 10.86 -4.47
CA PHE A 193 -10.65 11.37 -3.52
C PHE A 193 -11.88 11.93 -4.26
N VAL A 194 -12.99 12.03 -3.54
CA VAL A 194 -14.26 12.56 -4.04
C VAL A 194 -14.65 13.76 -3.20
N THR A 195 -15.06 14.84 -3.86
CA THR A 195 -15.60 16.04 -3.22
C THR A 195 -17.08 16.21 -3.58
N SER A 196 -17.84 16.92 -2.74
CA SER A 196 -19.25 17.22 -3.00
C SER A 196 -19.44 18.03 -4.27
N ASP A 197 -18.52 18.96 -4.54
CA ASP A 197 -18.47 19.72 -5.78
C ASP A 197 -17.32 19.20 -6.65
N PRO A 198 -17.55 18.88 -7.93
CA PRO A 198 -16.51 18.44 -8.84
C PRO A 198 -15.42 19.50 -8.96
N LEU A 199 -14.17 19.14 -8.63
CA LEU A 199 -13.05 20.08 -8.67
C LEU A 199 -12.56 20.35 -10.09
N GLN A 200 -12.62 19.35 -10.97
CA GLN A 200 -12.08 19.44 -12.32
C GLN A 200 -12.69 18.41 -13.26
N GLU A 201 -12.94 18.81 -14.50
CA GLU A 201 -13.18 17.89 -15.60
C GLU A 201 -11.85 17.33 -16.14
N PHE A 202 -11.70 16.00 -16.22
CA PHE A 202 -10.52 15.38 -16.80
C PHE A 202 -10.57 15.44 -18.32
N LYS A 203 -9.55 16.05 -18.91
CA LYS A 203 -9.42 16.21 -20.36
C LYS A 203 -8.18 15.48 -20.86
N ARG A 204 -8.17 15.18 -22.16
CA ARG A 204 -6.98 14.64 -22.81
C ARG A 204 -5.79 15.58 -22.73
N ALA A 205 -4.59 15.04 -22.85
CA ALA A 205 -3.40 15.87 -23.07
C ALA A 205 -3.51 16.63 -24.39
N PRO A 206 -3.05 17.89 -24.44
CA PRO A 206 -3.04 18.67 -25.68
C PRO A 206 -2.07 18.09 -26.70
N LEU A 207 -2.34 18.36 -27.98
CA LEU A 207 -1.39 18.10 -29.05
C LEU A 207 -0.23 19.09 -28.99
N LEU A 208 0.91 18.72 -29.63
CA LEU A 208 2.08 19.60 -29.68
C LEU A 208 1.69 20.95 -30.32
N GLY A 209 1.91 22.04 -29.56
CA GLY A 209 1.62 23.39 -29.98
C GLY A 209 0.14 23.82 -29.96
N GLU A 210 -0.79 22.96 -29.50
CA GLU A 210 -2.24 23.22 -29.54
C GLU A 210 -2.66 24.55 -28.87
N HIS A 211 -1.97 24.92 -27.78
CA HIS A 211 -2.28 26.14 -27.03
C HIS A 211 -1.24 27.27 -27.20
N THR A 212 -0.30 27.14 -28.16
CA THR A 212 0.80 28.11 -28.32
C THR A 212 0.30 29.50 -28.59
N GLU A 213 -0.64 29.66 -29.52
CA GLU A 213 -1.20 30.98 -29.87
C GLU A 213 -2.05 31.55 -28.74
N GLU A 214 -2.81 30.71 -28.03
CA GLU A 214 -3.63 31.15 -26.90
C GLU A 214 -2.76 31.67 -25.74
N ILE A 215 -1.62 31.04 -25.45
CA ILE A 215 -0.78 31.37 -24.30
C ILE A 215 0.22 32.47 -24.64
N LEU A 216 0.87 32.41 -25.80
CA LEU A 216 1.95 33.32 -26.19
C LEU A 216 1.51 34.47 -27.07
N GLY A 217 0.34 34.38 -27.67
CA GLY A 217 -0.21 35.43 -28.54
C GLY A 217 -0.92 36.58 -27.83
N ARG A 218 -0.86 36.62 -26.48
CA ARG A 218 -1.47 37.69 -25.64
C ARG A 218 -0.46 38.78 -25.30
#